data_7f55100b8cb38044e7c040c11d4764fa
#
_entry.id   7f55100b8cb38044e7c040c11d4764fa
#
_cell.length_a   1.000
_cell.length_b   1.000
_cell.length_c   1.000
_cell.angle_alpha   90.00
_cell.angle_beta   90.00
_cell.angle_gamma   90.00
#
_symmetry.space_group_name_H-M   'P 1'
#
loop_
_entity.id
_entity.type
_entity.pdbx_description
1 polymer ?
#
loop_
_entity_poly.entity_id
_entity_poly.type
_entity_poly.pdbx_seq_one_letter_code
_entity_poly.pdbx_strand_id
1 'polypeptide(L)'
;IVINNNFYVGREYFYIGYVDETTFKWLEEDLSYVPKGTLVFFITHIPTRITEQKRPFNYDYAMLAGETINAEAVHQLLDGYETHFLTGHLHSNSNIVFNDHQMEHNTAAVCGIWWHADVCIDGTPQGYGVYEVDGNQVKWYYKSAGHPKDYQFRSYAAGTSKEFPKDIIANVWNWDKNWKVEWLENGKVMGTMTQYTGVDPYAHQVCTDKKRTMQSWISAASTGHM
;
A
#
# COMPACT_ATOMS: atom_id res chain seq x y z
N ILE A 1 18.52 -0.32 2.64
CA ILE A 1 18.69 1.03 2.07
C ILE A 1 17.51 1.89 2.51
N VAL A 2 17.76 3.05 3.10
CA VAL A 2 16.73 4.01 3.51
C VAL A 2 17.06 5.36 2.90
N ILE A 3 16.14 5.93 2.11
CA ILE A 3 16.34 7.24 1.49
C ILE A 3 15.14 8.16 1.71
N ASN A 4 15.38 9.46 1.60
CA ASN A 4 14.31 10.45 1.55
C ASN A 4 13.98 10.75 0.09
N ASN A 5 12.75 10.45 -0.32
CA ASN A 5 12.25 10.78 -1.65
C ASN A 5 11.19 11.89 -1.64
N ASN A 6 11.07 12.63 -0.52
CA ASN A 6 10.26 13.84 -0.46
C ASN A 6 11.09 15.02 -0.96
N PHE A 7 10.92 15.40 -2.21
CA PHE A 7 11.63 16.49 -2.82
C PHE A 7 10.82 17.79 -2.76
N TYR A 8 11.28 18.77 -1.97
CA TYR A 8 10.58 20.03 -1.82
C TYR A 8 10.81 20.93 -3.03
N VAL A 9 9.74 21.30 -3.73
CA VAL A 9 9.78 22.10 -4.96
C VAL A 9 9.44 23.57 -4.73
N GLY A 10 8.92 23.94 -3.56
CA GLY A 10 8.59 25.33 -3.24
C GLY A 10 7.19 25.47 -2.63
N ARG A 11 6.83 26.72 -2.34
CA ARG A 11 5.65 27.08 -1.57
C ARG A 11 4.32 26.71 -2.26
N GLU A 12 4.32 26.72 -3.59
CA GLU A 12 3.10 26.47 -4.39
C GLU A 12 2.79 24.99 -4.53
N TYR A 13 3.84 24.15 -4.70
CA TYR A 13 3.71 22.72 -4.96
C TYR A 13 4.18 21.84 -3.81
N PHE A 14 4.67 22.42 -2.70
CA PHE A 14 5.21 21.74 -1.52
C PHE A 14 6.28 20.71 -1.86
N TYR A 15 5.92 19.48 -2.20
CA TYR A 15 6.84 18.38 -2.47
C TYR A 15 6.32 17.50 -3.61
N ILE A 16 7.23 16.73 -4.18
CA ILE A 16 6.97 15.65 -5.13
C ILE A 16 7.73 14.40 -4.69
N GLY A 17 7.32 13.22 -5.15
CA GLY A 17 8.10 11.99 -5.00
C GLY A 17 9.24 11.99 -6.01
N TYR A 18 10.49 12.11 -5.54
CA TYR A 18 11.66 12.16 -6.42
C TYR A 18 12.94 11.74 -5.70
N VAL A 19 13.74 10.92 -6.37
CA VAL A 19 15.10 10.60 -5.93
C VAL A 19 16.05 11.51 -6.68
N ASP A 20 16.70 12.43 -5.97
CA ASP A 20 17.61 13.39 -6.58
C ASP A 20 18.90 12.73 -7.11
N GLU A 21 19.60 13.43 -8.02
CA GLU A 21 20.76 12.89 -8.71
C GLU A 21 21.91 12.51 -7.76
N THR A 22 22.09 13.26 -6.68
CA THR A 22 23.14 12.97 -5.69
C THR A 22 22.84 11.69 -4.94
N THR A 23 21.60 11.52 -4.50
CA THR A 23 21.11 10.29 -3.86
C THR A 23 21.19 9.11 -4.84
N PHE A 24 20.84 9.33 -6.11
CA PHE A 24 20.88 8.28 -7.11
C PHE A 24 22.32 7.78 -7.37
N LYS A 25 23.28 8.68 -7.52
CA LYS A 25 24.71 8.34 -7.66
C LYS A 25 25.24 7.59 -6.44
N TRP A 26 24.84 8.01 -5.24
CA TRP A 26 25.21 7.30 -4.02
C TRP A 26 24.62 5.87 -4.01
N LEU A 27 23.38 5.69 -4.44
CA LEU A 27 22.76 4.38 -4.56
C LEU A 27 23.50 3.48 -5.56
N GLU A 28 23.90 4.02 -6.73
CA GLU A 28 24.68 3.27 -7.73
C GLU A 28 26.01 2.79 -7.14
N GLU A 29 26.71 3.67 -6.42
CA GLU A 29 27.97 3.32 -5.77
C GLU A 29 27.77 2.29 -4.65
N ASP A 30 26.82 2.50 -3.74
CA ASP A 30 26.52 1.60 -2.62
C ASP A 30 26.15 0.19 -3.10
N LEU A 31 25.27 0.11 -4.08
CA LEU A 31 24.84 -1.16 -4.68
C LEU A 31 25.95 -1.88 -5.46
N SER A 32 26.98 -1.16 -5.93
CA SER A 32 28.12 -1.78 -6.61
C SER A 32 28.92 -2.73 -5.71
N TYR A 33 28.84 -2.55 -4.40
CA TYR A 33 29.47 -3.43 -3.41
C TYR A 33 28.58 -4.62 -2.99
N VAL A 34 27.32 -4.65 -3.43
CA VAL A 34 26.36 -5.69 -3.06
C VAL A 34 26.25 -6.73 -4.19
N PRO A 35 26.49 -8.02 -3.94
CA PRO A 35 26.32 -9.05 -4.96
C PRO A 35 24.87 -9.10 -5.49
N LYS A 36 24.73 -9.27 -6.80
CA LYS A 36 23.40 -9.54 -7.40
C LYS A 36 22.76 -10.80 -6.79
N GLY A 37 21.44 -10.84 -6.73
CA GLY A 37 20.67 -11.87 -6.04
C GLY A 37 20.53 -11.65 -4.52
N THR A 38 21.18 -10.62 -3.95
CA THR A 38 21.01 -10.27 -2.54
C THR A 38 19.63 -9.66 -2.29
N LEU A 39 19.02 -9.99 -1.15
CA LEU A 39 17.81 -9.35 -0.69
C LEU A 39 18.08 -7.88 -0.32
N VAL A 40 17.31 -6.97 -0.91
CA VAL A 40 17.38 -5.53 -0.65
C VAL A 40 16.02 -5.02 -0.18
N PHE A 41 15.96 -4.47 1.03
CA PHE A 41 14.84 -3.63 1.44
C PHE A 41 15.14 -2.19 1.04
N PHE A 42 14.33 -1.66 0.12
CA PHE A 42 14.40 -0.26 -0.30
C PHE A 42 13.27 0.53 0.37
N ILE A 43 13.61 1.40 1.28
CA ILE A 43 12.67 2.06 2.18
C ILE A 43 12.58 3.53 1.84
N THR A 44 11.39 4.00 1.50
CA THR A 44 11.07 5.41 1.23
C THR A 44 9.71 5.78 1.84
N HIS A 45 9.39 7.08 1.86
CA HIS A 45 8.07 7.51 2.32
C HIS A 45 7.03 7.42 1.20
N ILE A 46 7.30 8.07 0.06
CA ILE A 46 6.38 8.09 -1.08
C ILE A 46 6.56 6.79 -1.89
N PRO A 47 5.46 6.11 -2.27
CA PRO A 47 5.53 4.90 -3.09
C PRO A 47 6.33 5.09 -4.37
N THR A 48 6.99 4.01 -4.82
CA THR A 48 7.57 4.02 -6.15
C THR A 48 6.48 3.96 -7.19
N ARG A 49 5.48 3.11 -6.97
CA ARG A 49 4.27 3.01 -7.79
C ARG A 49 3.08 2.59 -6.94
N ILE A 50 1.89 3.00 -7.37
CA ILE A 50 0.62 2.60 -6.77
C ILE A 50 -0.16 1.57 -7.62
N THR A 51 0.41 1.17 -8.78
CA THR A 51 -0.13 0.12 -9.65
C THR A 51 1.00 -0.70 -10.27
N GLU A 52 0.71 -1.92 -10.71
CA GLU A 52 1.68 -2.76 -11.44
C GLU A 52 2.08 -2.16 -12.80
N GLN A 53 1.19 -1.39 -13.41
CA GLN A 53 1.43 -0.80 -14.73
C GLN A 53 2.17 0.53 -14.61
N LYS A 54 3.18 0.71 -15.47
CA LYS A 54 3.83 2.00 -15.65
C LYS A 54 2.81 3.03 -16.13
N ARG A 55 2.67 4.11 -15.39
CA ARG A 55 1.81 5.22 -15.81
C ARG A 55 2.55 6.15 -16.77
N PRO A 56 1.86 6.73 -17.76
CA PRO A 56 2.43 7.83 -18.52
C PRO A 56 2.71 9.01 -17.60
N PHE A 57 3.78 9.74 -17.87
CA PHE A 57 4.09 10.96 -17.11
C PHE A 57 2.92 11.95 -17.19
N ASN A 58 2.48 12.44 -16.03
CA ASN A 58 1.40 13.42 -15.92
C ASN A 58 1.88 14.56 -15.03
N TYR A 59 1.49 15.79 -15.39
CA TYR A 59 1.80 16.99 -14.62
C TYR A 59 0.76 17.29 -13.51
N ASP A 60 -0.19 16.40 -13.28
CA ASP A 60 -1.11 16.51 -12.17
C ASP A 60 -0.35 16.38 -10.84
N TYR A 61 -0.48 17.41 -9.99
CA TYR A 61 0.20 17.45 -8.69
C TYR A 61 -0.15 16.25 -7.81
N ALA A 62 -1.40 15.82 -7.80
CA ALA A 62 -1.82 14.69 -6.98
C ALA A 62 -1.04 13.42 -7.34
N MET A 63 -0.75 13.22 -8.63
CA MET A 63 0.08 12.11 -9.09
C MET A 63 1.56 12.33 -8.77
N LEU A 64 2.08 13.54 -8.97
CA LEU A 64 3.47 13.86 -8.68
C LEU A 64 3.82 13.76 -7.19
N ALA A 65 2.85 14.03 -6.32
CA ALA A 65 3.00 13.89 -4.88
C ALA A 65 2.73 12.46 -4.39
N GLY A 66 1.94 11.67 -5.11
CA GLY A 66 1.50 10.33 -4.72
C GLY A 66 2.43 9.19 -5.13
N GLU A 67 3.27 9.39 -6.16
CA GLU A 67 4.24 8.41 -6.66
C GLU A 67 5.61 9.05 -6.88
N THR A 68 6.67 8.24 -6.81
CA THR A 68 8.03 8.69 -7.15
C THR A 68 8.17 8.85 -8.65
N ILE A 69 8.42 10.08 -9.13
CA ILE A 69 8.39 10.43 -10.57
C ILE A 69 9.42 9.62 -11.36
N ASN A 70 10.62 9.44 -10.81
CA ASN A 70 11.70 8.68 -11.43
C ASN A 70 11.82 7.24 -10.91
N ALA A 71 10.71 6.65 -10.47
CA ALA A 71 10.65 5.29 -9.97
C ALA A 71 11.20 4.26 -10.96
N GLU A 72 10.98 4.45 -12.27
CA GLU A 72 11.52 3.56 -13.30
C GLU A 72 13.03 3.40 -13.21
N ALA A 73 13.75 4.50 -13.04
CA ALA A 73 15.20 4.47 -12.89
C ALA A 73 15.61 3.74 -11.59
N VAL A 74 14.86 3.92 -10.51
CA VAL A 74 15.09 3.20 -9.24
C VAL A 74 14.87 1.70 -9.41
N HIS A 75 13.78 1.29 -10.08
CA HIS A 75 13.51 -0.12 -10.37
C HIS A 75 14.60 -0.75 -11.24
N GLN A 76 15.07 -0.04 -12.28
CA GLN A 76 16.17 -0.49 -13.15
C GLN A 76 17.49 -0.62 -12.39
N LEU A 77 17.80 0.31 -11.49
CA LEU A 77 19.00 0.25 -10.65
C LEU A 77 19.00 -1.01 -9.76
N LEU A 78 17.83 -1.39 -9.28
CA LEU A 78 17.61 -2.57 -8.42
C LEU A 78 17.41 -3.87 -9.21
N ASP A 79 17.53 -3.83 -10.54
CA ASP A 79 17.47 -5.04 -11.36
C ASP A 79 18.59 -6.04 -10.97
N GLY A 80 18.20 -7.31 -10.86
CA GLY A 80 19.08 -8.40 -10.45
C GLY A 80 19.24 -8.55 -8.93
N TYR A 81 18.49 -7.79 -8.11
CA TYR A 81 18.36 -8.00 -6.67
C TYR A 81 16.97 -8.52 -6.34
N GLU A 82 16.85 -9.25 -5.21
CA GLU A 82 15.55 -9.56 -4.61
C GLU A 82 15.09 -8.34 -3.83
N THR A 83 14.15 -7.58 -4.36
CA THR A 83 13.83 -6.25 -3.81
C THR A 83 12.43 -6.18 -3.22
N HIS A 84 12.34 -5.77 -1.96
CA HIS A 84 11.12 -5.33 -1.32
C HIS A 84 11.16 -3.82 -1.09
N PHE A 85 10.30 -3.08 -1.78
CA PHE A 85 10.08 -1.66 -1.51
C PHE A 85 9.13 -1.53 -0.32
N LEU A 86 9.53 -0.81 0.72
CA LEU A 86 8.68 -0.53 1.88
C LEU A 86 8.33 0.95 1.86
N THR A 87 7.06 1.24 1.68
CA THR A 87 6.56 2.61 1.49
C THR A 87 5.32 2.89 2.35
N GLY A 88 4.88 4.12 2.37
CA GLY A 88 3.71 4.57 3.14
C GLY A 88 2.95 5.68 2.43
N HIS A 89 2.77 6.83 3.07
CA HIS A 89 2.22 8.06 2.49
C HIS A 89 0.73 8.06 2.18
N LEU A 90 0.21 6.99 1.57
CA LEU A 90 -1.15 6.97 1.03
C LEU A 90 -2.24 6.73 2.09
N HIS A 91 -1.86 6.36 3.33
CA HIS A 91 -2.83 5.96 4.37
C HIS A 91 -3.77 4.84 3.90
N SER A 92 -3.24 3.93 3.12
CA SER A 92 -3.88 2.72 2.65
C SER A 92 -2.87 1.57 2.62
N ASN A 93 -3.35 0.34 2.57
CA ASN A 93 -2.48 -0.84 2.53
C ASN A 93 -2.56 -1.50 1.16
N SER A 94 -1.43 -1.74 0.52
CA SER A 94 -1.38 -2.47 -0.74
C SER A 94 -0.06 -3.21 -0.94
N ASN A 95 -0.13 -4.36 -1.59
CA ASN A 95 1.03 -5.12 -2.04
C ASN A 95 1.01 -5.17 -3.57
N ILE A 96 2.08 -4.74 -4.21
CA ILE A 96 2.19 -4.65 -5.67
C ILE A 96 3.37 -5.52 -6.12
N VAL A 97 3.09 -6.55 -6.89
CA VAL A 97 4.10 -7.44 -7.46
C VAL A 97 4.43 -6.96 -8.86
N PHE A 98 5.62 -6.40 -9.05
CA PHE A 98 6.07 -5.90 -10.35
C PHE A 98 6.60 -7.00 -11.24
N ASN A 99 7.39 -7.90 -10.69
CA ASN A 99 7.95 -9.07 -11.34
C ASN A 99 8.35 -10.12 -10.28
N ASP A 100 9.03 -11.17 -10.67
CA ASP A 100 9.42 -12.29 -9.79
C ASP A 100 10.43 -11.88 -8.70
N HIS A 101 11.08 -10.71 -8.84
CA HIS A 101 12.15 -10.24 -7.97
C HIS A 101 11.87 -8.89 -7.30
N GLN A 102 10.78 -8.22 -7.67
CA GLN A 102 10.48 -6.88 -7.16
C GLN A 102 9.03 -6.77 -6.71
N MET A 103 8.84 -6.39 -5.48
CA MET A 103 7.54 -6.20 -4.85
C MET A 103 7.52 -4.93 -4.00
N GLU A 104 6.42 -4.20 -4.03
CA GLU A 104 6.22 -3.04 -3.15
C GLU A 104 5.12 -3.29 -2.11
N HIS A 105 5.42 -2.91 -0.88
CA HIS A 105 4.50 -2.91 0.24
C HIS A 105 4.24 -1.46 0.65
N ASN A 106 3.13 -0.91 0.21
CA ASN A 106 2.65 0.36 0.74
C ASN A 106 1.86 0.08 2.02
N THR A 107 2.38 0.52 3.14
CA THR A 107 1.83 0.19 4.45
C THR A 107 0.87 1.28 4.91
N ALA A 108 -0.29 0.86 5.37
CA ALA A 108 -1.27 1.72 6.01
C ALA A 108 -0.73 2.42 7.27
N ALA A 109 -1.36 3.51 7.67
CA ALA A 109 -0.83 4.40 8.69
C ALA A 109 -1.31 4.04 10.11
N VAL A 110 -0.40 4.13 11.09
CA VAL A 110 -0.75 4.03 12.53
C VAL A 110 -1.73 5.13 12.94
N CYS A 111 -1.68 6.30 12.30
CA CYS A 111 -2.64 7.39 12.56
C CYS A 111 -3.99 7.20 11.86
N GLY A 112 -4.18 6.13 11.09
CA GLY A 112 -5.42 5.91 10.32
C GLY A 112 -5.77 7.10 9.43
N ILE A 113 -7.02 7.55 9.45
CA ILE A 113 -7.47 8.79 8.80
C ILE A 113 -7.03 9.99 9.65
N TRP A 114 -5.71 10.31 9.64
CA TRP A 114 -5.11 11.46 10.34
C TRP A 114 -5.62 11.66 11.77
N TRP A 115 -5.72 10.58 12.56
CA TRP A 115 -6.24 10.55 13.93
C TRP A 115 -7.75 10.84 14.06
N HIS A 116 -8.50 10.87 12.95
CA HIS A 116 -9.96 11.06 12.99
C HIS A 116 -10.73 9.75 13.11
N ALA A 117 -10.10 8.62 12.83
CA ALA A 117 -10.72 7.30 12.89
C ALA A 117 -9.70 6.22 13.22
N ASP A 118 -10.21 5.05 13.58
CA ASP A 118 -9.48 3.81 13.88
C ASP A 118 -9.12 2.99 12.63
N VAL A 119 -9.40 3.54 11.45
CA VAL A 119 -9.09 2.95 10.14
C VAL A 119 -8.40 3.96 9.23
N CYS A 120 -7.76 3.45 8.20
CA CYS A 120 -7.25 4.20 7.07
C CYS A 120 -8.33 4.44 6.01
N ILE A 121 -8.03 5.22 4.98
CA ILE A 121 -9.02 5.61 3.96
C ILE A 121 -9.56 4.43 3.15
N ASP A 122 -8.85 3.32 3.09
CA ASP A 122 -9.21 2.06 2.47
C ASP A 122 -9.94 1.08 3.40
N GLY A 123 -10.18 1.47 4.66
CA GLY A 123 -10.78 0.63 5.68
C GLY A 123 -9.82 -0.29 6.41
N THR A 124 -8.53 -0.31 6.04
CA THR A 124 -7.50 -1.02 6.80
C THR A 124 -7.41 -0.42 8.22
N PRO A 125 -7.42 -1.23 9.29
CA PRO A 125 -7.23 -0.72 10.65
C PRO A 125 -5.90 0.02 10.81
N GLN A 126 -5.80 0.90 11.79
CA GLN A 126 -4.53 1.45 12.24
C GLN A 126 -3.53 0.32 12.54
N GLY A 127 -2.29 0.43 12.04
CA GLY A 127 -1.33 -0.66 12.23
C GLY A 127 -0.02 -0.43 11.47
N TYR A 128 0.71 -1.52 11.29
CA TYR A 128 2.03 -1.53 10.67
C TYR A 128 2.36 -2.89 10.03
N GLY A 129 3.25 -2.90 9.07
CA GLY A 129 3.78 -4.11 8.46
C GLY A 129 4.81 -4.79 9.38
N VAL A 130 4.82 -6.11 9.41
CA VAL A 130 5.85 -6.94 10.07
C VAL A 130 6.47 -7.84 9.01
N TYR A 131 7.78 -7.85 8.95
CA TYR A 131 8.56 -8.61 7.98
C TYR A 131 9.51 -9.56 8.72
N GLU A 132 9.36 -10.86 8.45
CA GLU A 132 10.20 -11.93 8.98
C GLU A 132 11.15 -12.38 7.86
N VAL A 133 12.47 -12.31 8.09
CA VAL A 133 13.49 -12.54 7.06
C VAL A 133 14.35 -13.74 7.42
N ASP A 134 14.49 -14.67 6.47
CA ASP A 134 15.39 -15.81 6.55
C ASP A 134 16.13 -15.97 5.21
N GLY A 135 17.40 -15.54 5.19
CA GLY A 135 18.15 -15.40 3.93
C GLY A 135 17.45 -14.44 2.98
N ASN A 136 17.11 -14.90 1.77
CA ASN A 136 16.33 -14.12 0.79
C ASN A 136 14.82 -14.36 0.90
N GLN A 137 14.37 -15.19 1.84
CA GLN A 137 12.95 -15.41 2.02
C GLN A 137 12.36 -14.36 2.94
N VAL A 138 11.29 -13.71 2.48
CA VAL A 138 10.55 -12.71 3.25
C VAL A 138 9.12 -13.19 3.44
N LYS A 139 8.67 -13.22 4.70
CA LYS A 139 7.27 -13.41 5.07
C LYS A 139 6.79 -12.12 5.72
N TRP A 140 5.59 -11.72 5.40
CA TRP A 140 5.05 -10.49 5.97
C TRP A 140 3.59 -10.64 6.35
N TYR A 141 3.16 -9.80 7.26
CA TYR A 141 1.76 -9.64 7.63
C TYR A 141 1.51 -8.22 8.13
N TYR A 142 0.27 -7.80 8.04
CA TYR A 142 -0.15 -6.54 8.64
C TYR A 142 -0.53 -6.76 10.10
N LYS A 143 0.00 -5.94 11.00
CA LYS A 143 -0.33 -5.97 12.43
C LYS A 143 -1.24 -4.80 12.76
N SER A 144 -2.55 -5.06 12.85
CA SER A 144 -3.52 -4.09 13.32
C SER A 144 -3.29 -3.77 14.81
N ALA A 145 -3.21 -2.48 15.15
CA ALA A 145 -3.02 -2.02 16.52
C ALA A 145 -4.18 -2.48 17.42
N GLY A 146 -3.85 -3.05 18.58
CA GLY A 146 -4.85 -3.57 19.52
C GLY A 146 -5.51 -4.90 19.13
N HIS A 147 -5.20 -5.48 17.97
CA HIS A 147 -5.77 -6.74 17.51
C HIS A 147 -4.72 -7.88 17.47
N PRO A 148 -5.12 -9.16 17.52
CA PRO A 148 -4.21 -10.28 17.35
C PRO A 148 -3.66 -10.37 15.93
N LYS A 149 -2.61 -11.21 15.73
CA LYS A 149 -1.91 -11.37 14.43
C LYS A 149 -2.83 -11.87 13.31
N ASP A 150 -3.80 -12.70 13.62
CA ASP A 150 -4.74 -13.32 12.68
C ASP A 150 -5.88 -12.40 12.24
N TYR A 151 -5.99 -11.19 12.79
CA TYR A 151 -6.94 -10.19 12.34
C TYR A 151 -6.44 -9.52 11.04
N GLN A 152 -6.70 -10.19 9.90
CA GLN A 152 -6.19 -9.80 8.58
C GLN A 152 -7.28 -9.32 7.61
N PHE A 153 -8.54 -9.34 8.02
CA PHE A 153 -9.66 -8.90 7.18
C PHE A 153 -10.86 -8.47 8.02
N ARG A 154 -11.75 -7.74 7.39
CA ARG A 154 -13.10 -7.44 7.91
C ARG A 154 -14.14 -7.89 6.88
N SER A 155 -15.12 -8.64 7.34
CA SER A 155 -16.24 -9.08 6.48
C SER A 155 -17.49 -8.23 6.73
N TYR A 156 -18.29 -8.10 5.70
CA TYR A 156 -19.56 -7.39 5.69
C TYR A 156 -20.67 -8.30 5.15
N ALA A 157 -21.76 -8.36 5.87
CA ALA A 157 -22.93 -9.12 5.44
C ALA A 157 -23.60 -8.50 4.20
N ALA A 158 -24.32 -9.30 3.45
CA ALA A 158 -25.18 -8.82 2.38
C ALA A 158 -26.11 -7.71 2.90
N GLY A 159 -26.31 -6.67 2.08
CA GLY A 159 -27.05 -5.48 2.44
C GLY A 159 -26.20 -4.33 3.03
N THR A 160 -24.93 -4.56 3.34
CA THR A 160 -24.06 -3.52 3.89
C THR A 160 -23.52 -2.57 2.79
N SER A 161 -23.12 -3.12 1.65
CA SER A 161 -22.69 -2.30 0.51
C SER A 161 -23.88 -1.85 -0.33
N LYS A 162 -23.92 -0.56 -0.69
CA LYS A 162 -24.90 -0.03 -1.62
C LYS A 162 -24.63 -0.44 -3.06
N GLU A 163 -23.36 -0.65 -3.41
CA GLU A 163 -22.93 -1.03 -4.74
C GLU A 163 -23.19 -2.53 -5.01
N PHE A 164 -22.96 -3.36 -3.98
CA PHE A 164 -23.13 -4.81 -4.03
C PHE A 164 -24.08 -5.29 -2.92
N PRO A 165 -25.38 -4.96 -3.00
CA PRO A 165 -26.32 -5.16 -1.89
C PRO A 165 -26.66 -6.63 -1.62
N LYS A 166 -26.32 -7.54 -2.52
CA LYS A 166 -26.59 -8.99 -2.37
C LYS A 166 -25.37 -9.79 -1.97
N ASP A 167 -24.20 -9.17 -1.95
CA ASP A 167 -22.93 -9.87 -1.78
C ASP A 167 -22.42 -9.76 -0.34
N ILE A 168 -21.74 -10.80 0.10
CA ILE A 168 -20.89 -10.78 1.28
C ILE A 168 -19.52 -10.25 0.80
N ILE A 169 -19.01 -9.26 1.48
CA ILE A 169 -17.79 -8.57 1.12
C ILE A 169 -16.72 -8.82 2.18
N ALA A 170 -15.48 -8.96 1.77
CA ALA A 170 -14.32 -8.98 2.66
C ALA A 170 -13.28 -7.96 2.21
N ASN A 171 -12.90 -7.06 3.11
CA ASN A 171 -11.72 -6.21 2.95
C ASN A 171 -10.53 -6.94 3.57
N VAL A 172 -9.59 -7.37 2.73
CA VAL A 172 -8.39 -8.14 3.13
C VAL A 172 -7.17 -7.25 2.95
N TRP A 173 -6.64 -6.71 4.04
CA TRP A 173 -5.65 -5.62 3.97
C TRP A 173 -4.23 -6.01 3.65
N ASN A 174 -3.86 -7.29 3.76
CA ASN A 174 -2.52 -7.74 3.36
C ASN A 174 -2.52 -8.58 2.07
N TRP A 175 -3.58 -8.44 1.26
CA TRP A 175 -3.74 -9.18 0.02
C TRP A 175 -2.74 -8.74 -1.06
N ASP A 176 -2.28 -9.69 -1.85
CA ASP A 176 -1.63 -9.49 -3.14
C ASP A 176 -2.17 -10.48 -4.18
N LYS A 177 -1.76 -10.35 -5.44
CA LYS A 177 -2.27 -11.17 -6.55
C LYS A 177 -2.00 -12.69 -6.43
N ASN A 178 -1.11 -13.09 -5.54
CA ASN A 178 -0.80 -14.50 -5.30
C ASN A 178 -1.70 -15.13 -4.23
N TRP A 179 -2.54 -14.30 -3.56
CA TRP A 179 -3.46 -14.76 -2.52
C TRP A 179 -4.77 -15.25 -3.09
N LYS A 180 -5.32 -16.27 -2.43
CA LYS A 180 -6.67 -16.79 -2.67
C LYS A 180 -7.53 -16.49 -1.45
N VAL A 181 -8.68 -15.85 -1.66
CA VAL A 181 -9.67 -15.57 -0.63
C VAL A 181 -10.84 -16.54 -0.81
N GLU A 182 -11.12 -17.34 0.20
CA GLU A 182 -12.19 -18.32 0.19
C GLU A 182 -13.21 -18.00 1.27
N TRP A 183 -14.48 -18.26 0.97
CA TRP A 183 -15.50 -18.20 2.00
C TRP A 183 -15.96 -19.60 2.39
N LEU A 184 -16.26 -19.75 3.68
CA LEU A 184 -16.61 -21.03 4.27
C LEU A 184 -17.98 -20.94 4.94
N GLU A 185 -18.75 -22.03 4.87
CA GLU A 185 -19.98 -22.21 5.62
C GLU A 185 -19.87 -23.51 6.44
N ASN A 186 -20.07 -23.41 7.75
CA ASN A 186 -19.94 -24.56 8.67
C ASN A 186 -18.60 -25.32 8.53
N GLY A 187 -17.50 -24.60 8.26
CA GLY A 187 -16.15 -25.16 8.08
C GLY A 187 -15.89 -25.78 6.70
N LYS A 188 -16.85 -25.74 5.77
CA LYS A 188 -16.69 -26.23 4.42
C LYS A 188 -16.45 -25.06 3.47
N VAL A 189 -15.42 -25.16 2.62
CA VAL A 189 -15.16 -24.19 1.55
C VAL A 189 -16.30 -24.25 0.54
N MET A 190 -16.95 -23.13 0.33
CA MET A 190 -18.09 -22.97 -0.57
C MET A 190 -17.68 -22.34 -1.90
N GLY A 191 -16.63 -21.53 -1.90
CA GLY A 191 -16.12 -20.93 -3.12
C GLY A 191 -14.96 -19.97 -2.87
N THR A 192 -14.39 -19.48 -3.97
CA THR A 192 -13.39 -18.40 -3.99
C THR A 192 -14.11 -17.07 -4.19
N MET A 193 -13.75 -16.07 -3.41
CA MET A 193 -14.28 -14.71 -3.58
C MET A 193 -13.64 -14.06 -4.81
N THR A 194 -14.42 -13.26 -5.52
CA THR A 194 -13.95 -12.49 -6.67
C THR A 194 -13.52 -11.12 -6.21
N GLN A 195 -12.29 -10.74 -6.55
CA GLN A 195 -11.81 -9.39 -6.30
C GLN A 195 -12.59 -8.37 -7.14
N TYR A 196 -12.88 -7.22 -6.55
CA TYR A 196 -13.47 -6.08 -7.25
C TYR A 196 -12.90 -4.77 -6.69
N THR A 197 -13.05 -3.68 -7.42
CA THR A 197 -12.71 -2.34 -6.96
C THR A 197 -13.95 -1.69 -6.37
N GLY A 198 -13.86 -1.23 -5.15
CA GLY A 198 -14.98 -0.56 -4.48
C GLY A 198 -14.53 0.12 -3.19
N VAL A 199 -15.46 0.75 -2.51
CA VAL A 199 -15.20 1.50 -1.27
C VAL A 199 -15.55 0.64 -0.07
N ASP A 200 -14.63 0.56 0.90
CA ASP A 200 -14.91 -0.12 2.18
C ASP A 200 -16.11 0.52 2.89
N PRO A 201 -17.16 -0.25 3.25
CA PRO A 201 -18.37 0.30 3.85
C PRO A 201 -18.13 1.06 5.15
N TYR A 202 -17.21 0.61 5.99
CA TYR A 202 -16.91 1.28 7.25
C TYR A 202 -16.10 2.56 7.02
N ALA A 203 -15.09 2.54 6.17
CA ALA A 203 -14.35 3.74 5.80
C ALA A 203 -15.26 4.78 5.15
N HIS A 204 -16.19 4.36 4.29
CA HIS A 204 -17.20 5.27 3.73
C HIS A 204 -18.06 5.91 4.81
N GLN A 205 -18.57 5.13 5.76
CA GLN A 205 -19.36 5.65 6.87
C GLN A 205 -18.58 6.69 7.69
N VAL A 206 -17.34 6.37 8.04
CA VAL A 206 -16.47 7.26 8.81
C VAL A 206 -16.16 8.55 8.05
N CYS A 207 -15.80 8.46 6.78
CA CYS A 207 -15.46 9.62 5.95
C CYS A 207 -16.67 10.53 5.66
N THR A 208 -17.88 9.98 5.65
CA THR A 208 -19.11 10.76 5.46
C THR A 208 -19.66 11.36 6.75
N ASP A 209 -19.24 10.87 7.92
CA ASP A 209 -19.63 11.43 9.20
C ASP A 209 -18.89 12.75 9.47
N LYS A 210 -19.53 13.87 9.15
CA LYS A 210 -18.98 15.22 9.33
C LYS A 210 -18.69 15.60 10.78
N LYS A 211 -19.18 14.85 11.75
CA LYS A 211 -18.79 15.03 13.17
C LYS A 211 -17.44 14.42 13.48
N ARG A 212 -17.05 13.37 12.74
CA ARG A 212 -15.76 12.69 12.87
C ARG A 212 -14.68 13.32 11.99
N THR A 213 -15.03 13.63 10.73
CA THR A 213 -14.09 14.20 9.75
C THR A 213 -14.47 15.65 9.48
N MET A 214 -13.87 16.59 10.21
CA MET A 214 -14.11 18.02 9.99
C MET A 214 -13.52 18.56 8.68
N GLN A 215 -12.70 17.78 7.99
CA GLN A 215 -12.00 18.19 6.76
C GLN A 215 -12.74 17.67 5.54
N SER A 216 -13.16 18.59 4.67
CA SER A 216 -13.98 18.28 3.49
C SER A 216 -13.26 17.49 2.39
N TRP A 217 -11.92 17.44 2.42
CA TRP A 217 -11.08 16.74 1.46
C TRP A 217 -10.86 15.26 1.79
N ILE A 218 -11.17 14.83 3.03
CA ILE A 218 -11.07 13.40 3.40
C ILE A 218 -12.22 12.64 2.76
N SER A 219 -11.86 11.64 1.96
CA SER A 219 -12.80 10.68 1.36
C SER A 219 -12.27 9.26 1.48
N ALA A 220 -13.15 8.28 1.51
CA ALA A 220 -12.75 6.88 1.44
C ALA A 220 -12.11 6.58 0.09
N ALA A 221 -11.00 5.87 0.10
CA ALA A 221 -10.34 5.42 -1.12
C ALA A 221 -11.17 4.31 -1.77
N SER A 222 -11.23 4.34 -3.10
CA SER A 222 -11.65 3.21 -3.89
C SER A 222 -10.41 2.34 -4.11
N THR A 223 -10.25 1.29 -3.31
CA THR A 223 -9.11 0.38 -3.42
C THR A 223 -9.49 -0.89 -4.13
N GLY A 224 -8.58 -1.47 -4.88
CA GLY A 224 -8.80 -2.71 -5.62
C GLY A 224 -8.87 -3.99 -4.75
N HIS A 225 -9.11 -3.87 -3.46
CA HIS A 225 -8.91 -4.94 -2.49
C HIS A 225 -10.13 -5.16 -1.58
N MET A 226 -11.27 -5.42 -2.17
CA MET A 226 -12.41 -5.91 -1.41
C MET A 226 -12.87 -7.26 -1.90
#